data_7fc9bc7c9f7d4d0395029756585c26e1
#
_entry.id   7fc9bc7c9f7d4d0395029756585c26e1
#
_cell.length_a   1.000
_cell.length_b   1.000
_cell.length_c   1.000
_cell.angle_alpha   90.00
_cell.angle_beta   90.00
_cell.angle_gamma   90.00
#
_symmetry.space_group_name_H-M   'P 1'
#
loop_
_entity.id
_entity.type
_entity.pdbx_description
1 polymer ?
#
loop_
_entity_poly.entity_id
_entity_poly.type
_entity_poly.pdbx_seq_one_letter_code
_entity_poly.pdbx_strand_id
1 'polypeptide(L)'
;TLGSMTVICSDKTGTLTKNEMTVMDVVTEEMTIVKEIMANCQELKLQDQQKIADLQGNPTELALLQYVDQDQLSLRPVEKKIPFSSSYKYMATRHPQAEGSIIYVKGAPEVLLQLSTLSDNQKGAWQAQAAQLAQKGQRVLGFAYKTVTSQQELTHETLSGLTFAGLAGIIDPPKESAIQAVKESQE
;
A
#
# COMPACT_ATOMS: atom_id res chain seq x y z
N THR A 1 -13.61 -14.18 10.69
CA THR A 1 -14.87 -13.78 10.03
C THR A 1 -14.76 -12.41 9.40
N LEU A 2 -15.52 -12.19 8.37
CA LEU A 2 -15.52 -10.89 7.72
C LEU A 2 -16.00 -9.78 8.64
N GLY A 3 -16.79 -10.09 9.63
CA GLY A 3 -17.27 -9.10 10.57
C GLY A 3 -16.20 -8.47 11.44
N SER A 4 -15.03 -9.11 11.55
CA SER A 4 -13.94 -8.53 12.31
C SER A 4 -13.08 -7.57 11.49
N MET A 5 -13.24 -7.53 10.18
CA MET A 5 -12.50 -6.61 9.36
C MET A 5 -13.19 -5.27 9.30
N THR A 6 -12.46 -4.25 9.66
CA THR A 6 -12.98 -2.89 9.68
C THR A 6 -12.56 -2.16 8.42
N VAL A 7 -13.53 -1.64 7.71
CA VAL A 7 -13.24 -0.69 6.67
C VAL A 7 -12.99 0.62 7.37
N ILE A 8 -11.74 1.03 7.40
CA ILE A 8 -11.41 2.28 7.97
C ILE A 8 -11.45 3.29 6.87
N CYS A 9 -12.57 3.95 6.88
CA CYS A 9 -12.70 5.18 6.26
C CYS A 9 -11.93 5.49 5.06
N SER A 10 -12.54 5.40 4.07
CA SER A 10 -12.10 6.19 3.02
C SER A 10 -12.18 7.60 3.39
N ASP A 11 -11.13 8.20 3.56
CA ASP A 11 -11.16 9.59 3.67
C ASP A 11 -11.36 10.19 2.33
N LYS A 12 -12.57 10.59 2.07
CA LYS A 12 -12.78 11.31 0.94
C LYS A 12 -12.40 12.66 1.08
N THR A 13 -11.39 13.07 0.49
CA THR A 13 -11.10 14.46 0.33
C THR A 13 -12.05 15.14 -0.63
N GLY A 14 -12.91 14.41 -1.22
CA GLY A 14 -13.95 14.95 -2.06
C GLY A 14 -13.53 15.51 -3.40
N THR A 15 -12.26 15.77 -3.61
CA THR A 15 -11.80 16.29 -4.87
C THR A 15 -10.75 15.42 -5.45
N LEU A 16 -11.04 14.87 -6.62
CA LEU A 16 -10.04 14.24 -7.42
C LEU A 16 -9.21 15.34 -8.04
N THR A 17 -7.98 15.45 -7.64
CA THR A 17 -7.06 16.35 -8.29
C THR A 17 -6.72 15.83 -9.67
N LYS A 18 -6.46 16.76 -10.57
CA LYS A 18 -6.30 16.45 -11.98
C LYS A 18 -5.20 15.45 -12.24
N ASN A 19 -5.53 14.34 -12.91
CA ASN A 19 -4.58 13.36 -13.41
C ASN A 19 -3.70 12.70 -12.36
N GLU A 20 -4.14 12.69 -11.11
CA GLU A 20 -3.41 12.04 -10.04
C GLU A 20 -4.15 10.82 -9.53
N MET A 21 -3.44 9.74 -9.36
CA MET A 21 -3.98 8.56 -8.69
C MET A 21 -4.27 8.91 -7.24
N THR A 22 -5.35 8.40 -6.70
CA THR A 22 -5.81 8.72 -5.35
C THR A 22 -6.22 7.46 -4.61
N VAL A 23 -5.76 7.34 -3.37
CA VAL A 23 -6.21 6.26 -2.49
C VAL A 23 -7.63 6.56 -2.04
N MET A 24 -8.56 5.68 -2.36
CA MET A 24 -9.97 5.87 -2.04
C MET A 24 -10.40 5.08 -0.81
N ASP A 25 -9.91 3.87 -0.65
CA ASP A 25 -10.30 3.00 0.44
C ASP A 25 -9.06 2.31 1.02
N VAL A 26 -9.06 2.16 2.34
CA VAL A 26 -8.05 1.36 3.03
C VAL A 26 -8.77 0.39 3.94
N VAL A 27 -8.51 -0.90 3.80
CA VAL A 27 -9.11 -1.94 4.61
C VAL A 27 -8.03 -2.54 5.50
N THR A 28 -8.10 -2.27 6.80
CA THR A 28 -7.07 -2.76 7.73
C THR A 28 -7.56 -2.67 9.17
N GLU A 29 -7.00 -3.52 10.02
CA GLU A 29 -7.13 -3.43 11.47
C GLU A 29 -5.87 -2.80 12.09
N GLU A 30 -4.84 -2.55 11.27
CA GLU A 30 -3.55 -2.04 11.73
C GLU A 30 -3.15 -0.80 10.93
N MET A 31 -3.94 0.26 11.05
CA MET A 31 -3.75 1.48 10.26
C MET A 31 -2.35 2.08 10.44
N THR A 32 -1.81 2.06 11.64
CA THR A 32 -0.48 2.61 11.91
C THR A 32 0.59 1.92 11.09
N ILE A 33 0.56 0.58 11.07
CA ILE A 33 1.52 -0.22 10.31
C ILE A 33 1.33 0.00 8.81
N VAL A 34 0.10 0.04 8.33
CA VAL A 34 -0.17 0.28 6.91
C VAL A 34 0.39 1.64 6.48
N LYS A 35 0.18 2.67 7.28
CA LYS A 35 0.75 3.99 6.98
C LYS A 35 2.27 3.99 6.98
N GLU A 36 2.89 3.26 7.90
CA GLU A 36 4.34 3.13 7.91
C GLU A 36 4.85 2.44 6.64
N ILE A 37 4.16 1.41 6.18
CA ILE A 37 4.52 0.72 4.94
C ILE A 37 4.37 1.67 3.74
N MET A 38 3.27 2.42 3.70
CA MET A 38 3.05 3.40 2.64
C MET A 38 4.16 4.44 2.57
N ALA A 39 4.66 4.88 3.72
CA ALA A 39 5.69 5.91 3.80
C ALA A 39 7.09 5.38 3.50
N ASN A 40 7.37 4.15 3.89
CA ASN A 40 8.73 3.61 3.89
C ASN A 40 9.02 2.59 2.79
N CYS A 41 8.02 1.79 2.41
CA CYS A 41 8.20 0.77 1.38
C CYS A 41 7.93 1.37 0.00
N GLN A 42 8.93 2.02 -0.57
CA GLN A 42 8.79 2.69 -1.86
C GLN A 42 10.14 2.88 -2.52
N GLU A 43 10.10 3.10 -3.81
CA GLU A 43 11.31 3.36 -4.59
C GLU A 43 11.73 4.82 -4.58
N LEU A 44 10.82 5.70 -4.17
CA LEU A 44 11.12 7.12 -4.08
C LEU A 44 12.09 7.39 -2.94
N LYS A 45 13.06 8.25 -3.21
CA LYS A 45 13.98 8.71 -2.18
C LYS A 45 13.43 10.00 -1.62
N LEU A 46 12.90 9.91 -0.41
CA LEU A 46 12.45 11.11 0.29
C LEU A 46 13.67 11.79 0.93
N GLN A 47 13.82 13.05 0.64
CA GLN A 47 14.85 13.88 1.29
C GLN A 47 14.22 14.67 2.41
N ASP A 48 15.01 14.94 3.44
CA ASP A 48 14.54 15.75 4.55
C ASP A 48 14.02 17.10 4.04
N GLN A 49 12.84 17.48 4.51
CA GLN A 49 12.18 18.75 4.19
C GLN A 49 11.60 18.86 2.77
N GLN A 50 11.65 17.80 1.98
CA GLN A 50 11.02 17.83 0.68
C GLN A 50 9.51 17.65 0.82
N LYS A 51 8.73 18.53 0.19
CA LYS A 51 7.29 18.38 0.21
C LYS A 51 6.86 17.27 -0.75
N ILE A 52 5.88 16.49 -0.33
CA ILE A 52 5.34 15.40 -1.14
C ILE A 52 4.84 15.92 -2.50
N ALA A 53 4.29 17.12 -2.51
CA ALA A 53 3.79 17.74 -3.74
C ALA A 53 4.88 17.97 -4.80
N ASP A 54 6.13 18.06 -4.37
CA ASP A 54 7.24 18.33 -5.28
C ASP A 54 7.94 17.04 -5.74
N LEU A 55 7.48 15.89 -5.27
CA LEU A 55 8.08 14.60 -5.64
C LEU A 55 7.62 14.16 -7.02
N GLN A 56 8.55 13.68 -7.80
CA GLN A 56 8.27 13.04 -9.07
C GLN A 56 8.58 11.56 -8.95
N GLY A 57 7.69 10.73 -9.45
CA GLY A 57 7.90 9.30 -9.39
C GLY A 57 6.65 8.53 -9.80
N ASN A 58 6.58 7.28 -9.40
CA ASN A 58 5.47 6.40 -9.71
C ASN A 58 4.17 6.96 -9.14
N PRO A 59 3.12 7.16 -9.97
CA PRO A 59 1.86 7.72 -9.47
C PRO A 59 1.23 6.95 -8.33
N THR A 60 1.36 5.63 -8.31
CA THR A 60 0.84 4.80 -7.22
C THR A 60 1.53 5.13 -5.90
N GLU A 61 2.85 5.25 -5.91
CA GLU A 61 3.61 5.58 -4.71
C GLU A 61 3.30 6.98 -4.21
N LEU A 62 3.16 7.94 -5.14
CA LEU A 62 2.77 9.29 -4.79
C LEU A 62 1.39 9.33 -4.14
N ALA A 63 0.45 8.53 -4.64
CA ALA A 63 -0.88 8.43 -4.04
C ALA A 63 -0.82 7.92 -2.61
N LEU A 64 0.00 6.91 -2.36
CA LEU A 64 0.17 6.36 -1.02
C LEU A 64 0.78 7.39 -0.07
N LEU A 65 1.78 8.14 -0.52
CA LEU A 65 2.40 9.17 0.29
C LEU A 65 1.42 10.30 0.62
N GLN A 66 0.60 10.71 -0.34
CA GLN A 66 -0.40 11.72 -0.11
C GLN A 66 -1.46 11.28 0.91
N TYR A 67 -1.80 9.99 0.88
CA TYR A 67 -2.76 9.45 1.83
C TYR A 67 -2.24 9.45 3.26
N VAL A 68 -0.95 9.18 3.45
CA VAL A 68 -0.35 9.09 4.79
C VAL A 68 -0.37 10.43 5.50
N ASP A 69 -0.40 11.52 4.76
CA ASP A 69 -0.33 12.88 5.28
C ASP A 69 1.03 13.23 5.87
N GLN A 70 1.46 14.43 5.57
CA GLN A 70 2.79 14.92 5.92
C GLN A 70 3.06 14.99 7.41
N ASP A 71 2.01 15.17 8.20
CA ASP A 71 2.16 15.33 9.63
C ASP A 71 2.52 14.06 10.37
N GLN A 72 2.42 12.92 9.70
CA GLN A 72 2.63 11.64 10.34
C GLN A 72 3.64 10.76 9.63
N LEU A 73 4.45 11.36 8.76
CA LEU A 73 5.47 10.61 8.08
C LEU A 73 6.58 10.22 9.04
N SER A 74 6.62 8.96 9.41
CA SER A 74 7.71 8.40 10.18
C SER A 74 8.61 7.64 9.22
N LEU A 75 9.64 8.32 8.75
CA LEU A 75 10.60 7.71 7.84
C LEU A 75 11.66 6.96 8.62
N ARG A 76 11.97 5.76 8.17
CA ARG A 76 13.00 4.91 8.75
C ARG A 76 14.13 4.73 7.75
N PRO A 77 15.38 4.60 8.23
CA PRO A 77 16.47 4.26 7.32
C PRO A 77 16.18 2.94 6.60
N VAL A 78 16.62 2.83 5.36
CA VAL A 78 16.46 1.62 4.56
C VAL A 78 17.78 0.86 4.56
N GLU A 79 17.79 -0.34 5.16
CA GLU A 79 18.99 -1.18 5.17
C GLU A 79 19.14 -1.95 3.87
N LYS A 80 18.03 -2.42 3.30
CA LYS A 80 18.04 -3.16 2.06
C LYS A 80 16.69 -3.03 1.39
N LYS A 81 16.66 -3.13 0.08
CA LYS A 81 15.45 -3.01 -0.72
C LYS A 81 15.43 -4.07 -1.81
N ILE A 82 14.27 -4.69 -1.99
CA ILE A 82 13.96 -5.48 -3.18
C ILE A 82 13.02 -4.62 -4.02
N PRO A 83 13.49 -4.13 -5.20
CA PRO A 83 12.65 -3.29 -6.04
C PRO A 83 11.46 -4.08 -6.60
N PHE A 84 10.42 -3.36 -6.98
CA PHE A 84 9.25 -3.98 -7.57
C PHE A 84 9.63 -4.73 -8.86
N SER A 85 9.09 -5.91 -9.01
CA SER A 85 9.31 -6.74 -10.19
C SER A 85 7.97 -7.27 -10.67
N SER A 86 7.74 -7.22 -11.97
CA SER A 86 6.53 -7.79 -12.57
C SER A 86 6.48 -9.31 -12.43
N SER A 87 7.62 -9.96 -12.24
CA SER A 87 7.67 -11.40 -12.02
C SER A 87 7.22 -11.79 -10.63
N TYR A 88 7.64 -11.04 -9.63
CA TYR A 88 7.27 -11.32 -8.24
C TYR A 88 6.04 -10.57 -7.77
N LYS A 89 5.75 -9.42 -8.39
CA LYS A 89 4.57 -8.58 -8.13
C LYS A 89 4.55 -7.96 -6.73
N TYR A 90 5.71 -7.75 -6.14
CA TYR A 90 5.82 -7.04 -4.87
C TYR A 90 7.15 -6.30 -4.78
N MET A 91 7.22 -5.43 -3.79
CA MET A 91 8.42 -4.71 -3.40
C MET A 91 8.58 -4.88 -1.90
N ALA A 92 9.82 -4.95 -1.42
CA ALA A 92 10.11 -5.10 0.00
C ALA A 92 11.25 -4.18 0.41
N THR A 93 11.18 -3.67 1.65
CA THR A 93 12.24 -2.86 2.24
C THR A 93 12.49 -3.34 3.65
N ARG A 94 13.76 -3.29 4.07
CA ARG A 94 14.17 -3.68 5.41
C ARG A 94 14.62 -2.44 6.17
N HIS A 95 14.17 -2.30 7.39
CA HIS A 95 14.44 -1.14 8.23
C HIS A 95 14.90 -1.57 9.62
N PRO A 96 15.83 -0.81 10.24
CA PRO A 96 16.28 -1.15 11.59
C PRO A 96 15.21 -0.86 12.64
N GLN A 97 15.22 -1.66 13.69
CA GLN A 97 14.41 -1.45 14.89
C GLN A 97 15.31 -1.50 16.12
N ALA A 98 14.74 -1.22 17.29
CA ALA A 98 15.47 -1.34 18.55
C ALA A 98 16.07 -2.72 18.75
N GLU A 99 15.32 -3.76 18.36
CA GLU A 99 15.83 -5.13 18.35
C GLU A 99 15.56 -5.75 16.99
N GLY A 100 16.63 -6.01 16.24
CA GLY A 100 16.52 -6.59 14.89
C GLY A 100 16.08 -5.60 13.84
N SER A 101 15.25 -6.05 12.92
CA SER A 101 14.78 -5.25 11.80
C SER A 101 13.34 -5.59 11.49
N ILE A 102 12.67 -4.69 10.77
CA ILE A 102 11.34 -4.94 10.25
C ILE A 102 11.40 -4.88 8.72
N ILE A 103 10.70 -5.80 8.09
CA ILE A 103 10.56 -5.83 6.65
C ILE A 103 9.14 -5.39 6.32
N TYR A 104 9.02 -4.38 5.46
CA TYR A 104 7.75 -3.95 4.90
C TYR A 104 7.62 -4.47 3.47
N VAL A 105 6.44 -4.96 3.12
CA VAL A 105 6.16 -5.51 1.79
C VAL A 105 4.89 -4.87 1.23
N LYS A 106 4.95 -4.50 -0.02
CA LYS A 106 3.84 -3.88 -0.74
C LYS A 106 3.72 -4.52 -2.11
N GLY A 107 2.53 -4.88 -2.51
CA GLY A 107 2.34 -5.47 -3.84
C GLY A 107 0.98 -6.09 -4.07
N ALA A 108 0.92 -7.04 -4.99
CA ALA A 108 -0.32 -7.70 -5.36
C ALA A 108 -0.89 -8.47 -4.16
N PRO A 109 -2.17 -8.26 -3.81
CA PRO A 109 -2.74 -8.90 -2.63
C PRO A 109 -2.64 -10.41 -2.65
N GLU A 110 -2.92 -11.04 -3.78
CA GLU A 110 -2.87 -12.51 -3.90
C GLU A 110 -1.49 -13.07 -3.61
N VAL A 111 -0.44 -12.35 -3.98
CA VAL A 111 0.93 -12.79 -3.73
C VAL A 111 1.27 -12.65 -2.25
N LEU A 112 0.95 -11.51 -1.65
CA LEU A 112 1.23 -11.28 -0.23
C LEU A 112 0.44 -12.24 0.66
N LEU A 113 -0.79 -12.57 0.28
CA LEU A 113 -1.59 -13.54 1.02
C LEU A 113 -0.96 -14.92 1.00
N GLN A 114 -0.39 -15.33 -0.14
CA GLN A 114 0.32 -16.61 -0.21
C GLN A 114 1.55 -16.65 0.68
N LEU A 115 2.22 -15.51 0.84
CA LEU A 115 3.41 -15.41 1.68
C LEU A 115 3.07 -15.20 3.17
N SER A 116 1.81 -15.00 3.49
CA SER A 116 1.37 -14.70 4.86
C SER A 116 1.13 -15.95 5.68
N THR A 117 0.99 -15.76 7.00
CA THR A 117 0.69 -16.82 7.95
C THR A 117 -0.81 -17.07 8.12
N LEU A 118 -1.65 -16.39 7.35
CA LEU A 118 -3.09 -16.51 7.47
C LEU A 118 -3.60 -17.88 7.09
N SER A 119 -4.70 -18.30 7.74
CA SER A 119 -5.41 -19.51 7.35
C SER A 119 -6.10 -19.32 5.99
N ASP A 120 -6.52 -20.43 5.37
CA ASP A 120 -7.21 -20.36 4.09
C ASP A 120 -8.51 -19.55 4.17
N ASN A 121 -9.23 -19.65 5.28
CA ASN A 121 -10.44 -18.87 5.49
C ASN A 121 -10.13 -17.36 5.57
N GLN A 122 -9.07 -17.00 6.26
CA GLN A 122 -8.65 -15.61 6.37
C GLN A 122 -8.16 -15.06 5.03
N LYS A 123 -7.40 -15.87 4.28
CA LYS A 123 -6.97 -15.48 2.93
C LYS A 123 -8.16 -15.25 2.02
N GLY A 124 -9.16 -16.14 2.08
CA GLY A 124 -10.39 -15.98 1.30
C GLY A 124 -11.15 -14.71 1.65
N ALA A 125 -11.22 -14.37 2.92
CA ALA A 125 -11.87 -13.14 3.36
C ALA A 125 -11.17 -11.89 2.81
N TRP A 126 -9.83 -11.87 2.85
CA TRP A 126 -9.07 -10.76 2.27
C TRP A 126 -9.22 -10.70 0.76
N GLN A 127 -9.22 -11.85 0.08
CA GLN A 127 -9.44 -11.90 -1.36
C GLN A 127 -10.81 -11.33 -1.74
N ALA A 128 -11.84 -11.62 -0.95
CA ALA A 128 -13.18 -11.05 -1.17
C ALA A 128 -13.16 -9.53 -1.03
N GLN A 129 -12.46 -9.00 -0.04
CA GLN A 129 -12.33 -7.56 0.14
C GLN A 129 -11.59 -6.92 -1.05
N ALA A 130 -10.51 -7.55 -1.51
CA ALA A 130 -9.77 -7.07 -2.67
C ALA A 130 -10.66 -7.06 -3.92
N ALA A 131 -11.47 -8.10 -4.10
CA ALA A 131 -12.38 -8.18 -5.23
C ALA A 131 -13.43 -7.07 -5.19
N GLN A 132 -13.95 -6.73 -4.02
CA GLN A 132 -14.90 -5.64 -3.87
C GLN A 132 -14.29 -4.30 -4.29
N LEU A 133 -13.06 -4.03 -3.89
CA LEU A 133 -12.38 -2.81 -4.30
C LEU A 133 -12.14 -2.79 -5.81
N ALA A 134 -11.74 -3.92 -6.37
CA ALA A 134 -11.52 -4.04 -7.82
C ALA A 134 -12.82 -3.81 -8.60
N GLN A 135 -13.95 -4.27 -8.09
CA GLN A 135 -15.25 -4.06 -8.73
C GLN A 135 -15.65 -2.59 -8.77
N LYS A 136 -15.12 -1.79 -7.85
CA LYS A 136 -15.34 -0.35 -7.84
C LYS A 136 -14.44 0.39 -8.84
N GLY A 137 -13.65 -0.35 -9.61
CA GLY A 137 -12.70 0.24 -10.55
C GLY A 137 -11.38 0.67 -9.93
N GLN A 138 -11.11 0.21 -8.73
CA GLN A 138 -9.89 0.57 -8.01
C GLN A 138 -8.78 -0.44 -8.27
N ARG A 139 -7.54 0.06 -8.35
CA ARG A 139 -6.36 -0.79 -8.32
C ARG A 139 -6.08 -1.14 -6.86
N VAL A 140 -5.92 -2.41 -6.57
CA VAL A 140 -5.77 -2.89 -5.20
C VAL A 140 -4.32 -3.24 -4.91
N LEU A 141 -3.80 -2.71 -3.80
CA LEU A 141 -2.49 -3.06 -3.28
C LEU A 141 -2.63 -3.70 -1.92
N GLY A 142 -1.81 -4.71 -1.66
CA GLY A 142 -1.70 -5.33 -0.35
C GLY A 142 -0.49 -4.82 0.40
N PHE A 143 -0.55 -4.87 1.72
CA PHE A 143 0.53 -4.50 2.62
C PHE A 143 0.76 -5.60 3.63
N ALA A 144 2.02 -5.90 3.88
CA ALA A 144 2.40 -6.92 4.86
C ALA A 144 3.73 -6.53 5.50
N TYR A 145 4.05 -7.18 6.59
CA TYR A 145 5.30 -6.92 7.30
C TYR A 145 5.78 -8.16 8.02
N LYS A 146 7.03 -8.13 8.45
CA LYS A 146 7.65 -9.20 9.20
C LYS A 146 8.78 -8.63 10.02
N THR A 147 8.84 -9.01 11.31
CA THR A 147 9.98 -8.67 12.13
C THR A 147 11.01 -9.79 12.02
N VAL A 148 12.28 -9.42 11.93
CA VAL A 148 13.38 -10.36 11.74
C VAL A 148 14.55 -10.01 12.64
N THR A 149 15.45 -10.97 12.85
CA THR A 149 16.70 -10.71 13.56
C THR A 149 17.61 -9.85 12.68
N SER A 150 18.58 -9.19 13.30
CA SER A 150 19.53 -8.36 12.57
C SER A 150 20.38 -9.14 11.57
N GLN A 151 20.47 -10.44 11.73
CA GLN A 151 21.28 -11.29 10.87
C GLN A 151 20.54 -11.88 9.69
N GLN A 152 19.22 -11.79 9.68
CA GLN A 152 18.44 -12.37 8.60
C GLN A 152 18.47 -11.48 7.36
N GLU A 153 18.84 -12.07 6.23
CA GLU A 153 18.90 -11.33 4.98
C GLU A 153 17.52 -11.12 4.36
N LEU A 154 17.39 -10.07 3.58
CA LEU A 154 16.20 -9.81 2.79
C LEU A 154 16.40 -10.38 1.39
N THR A 155 15.74 -11.49 1.10
CA THR A 155 15.75 -12.12 -0.23
C THR A 155 14.34 -12.59 -0.55
N HIS A 156 14.08 -12.92 -1.82
CA HIS A 156 12.78 -13.49 -2.18
C HIS A 156 12.49 -14.79 -1.43
N GLU A 157 13.51 -15.56 -1.15
CA GLU A 157 13.38 -16.84 -0.47
C GLU A 157 13.06 -16.70 1.00
N THR A 158 13.50 -15.62 1.63
CA THR A 158 13.24 -15.38 3.05
C THR A 158 11.91 -14.65 3.28
N LEU A 159 11.25 -14.20 2.22
CA LEU A 159 9.97 -13.51 2.33
C LEU A 159 8.82 -14.52 2.42
N SER A 160 8.68 -15.12 3.57
CA SER A 160 7.54 -15.97 3.90
C SER A 160 7.21 -15.74 5.36
N GLY A 161 6.05 -16.22 5.80
CA GLY A 161 5.63 -16.00 7.18
C GLY A 161 5.29 -14.53 7.45
N LEU A 162 4.78 -13.83 6.45
CA LEU A 162 4.43 -12.42 6.60
C LEU A 162 3.13 -12.26 7.39
N THR A 163 3.03 -11.15 8.10
CA THR A 163 1.77 -10.71 8.70
C THR A 163 1.09 -9.78 7.70
N PHE A 164 -0.08 -10.19 7.22
CA PHE A 164 -0.83 -9.38 6.26
C PHE A 164 -1.48 -8.21 6.99
N ALA A 165 -1.17 -7.00 6.58
CA ALA A 165 -1.59 -5.79 7.29
C ALA A 165 -2.87 -5.18 6.73
N GLY A 166 -3.07 -5.19 5.44
CA GLY A 166 -4.26 -4.58 4.86
C GLY A 166 -4.19 -4.38 3.36
N LEU A 167 -5.21 -3.68 2.86
CA LEU A 167 -5.40 -3.39 1.44
C LEU A 167 -5.62 -1.90 1.25
N ALA A 168 -5.22 -1.40 0.10
CA ALA A 168 -5.59 -0.05 -0.35
C ALA A 168 -6.16 -0.13 -1.75
N GLY A 169 -7.23 0.60 -1.99
CA GLY A 169 -7.82 0.77 -3.31
C GLY A 169 -7.49 2.15 -3.86
N ILE A 170 -6.94 2.19 -5.05
CA ILE A 170 -6.45 3.41 -5.68
C ILE A 170 -7.18 3.61 -7.00
N ILE A 171 -7.70 4.81 -7.21
CA ILE A 171 -8.37 5.15 -8.46
C ILE A 171 -7.39 5.81 -9.41
N ASP A 172 -7.37 5.31 -10.65
CA ASP A 172 -6.66 5.98 -11.73
C ASP A 172 -7.39 7.27 -12.08
N PRO A 173 -6.67 8.33 -12.45
CA PRO A 173 -7.34 9.55 -12.87
C PRO A 173 -8.16 9.29 -14.12
N PRO A 174 -9.39 9.83 -14.18
CA PRO A 174 -10.21 9.66 -15.37
C PRO A 174 -9.57 10.40 -16.54
N LYS A 175 -9.72 9.84 -17.74
CA LYS A 175 -9.29 10.51 -18.94
C LYS A 175 -10.16 11.75 -19.14
N GLU A 176 -9.60 12.78 -19.76
CA GLU A 176 -10.30 14.03 -19.98
C GLU A 176 -11.66 13.85 -20.64
N SER A 177 -11.74 12.99 -21.63
CA SER A 177 -13.00 12.69 -22.31
C SER A 177 -14.03 12.06 -21.36
N ALA A 178 -13.59 11.25 -20.42
CA ALA A 178 -14.49 10.62 -19.45
C ALA A 178 -15.00 11.66 -18.44
N ILE A 179 -14.20 12.62 -18.07
CA ILE A 179 -14.60 13.71 -17.19
C ILE A 179 -15.73 14.51 -17.84
N GLN A 180 -15.58 14.86 -19.10
CA GLN A 180 -16.60 15.60 -19.82
C GLN A 180 -17.91 14.82 -19.93
N ALA A 181 -17.84 13.54 -20.22
CA ALA A 181 -19.03 12.70 -20.30
C ALA A 181 -19.78 12.64 -18.98
N VAL A 182 -19.07 12.55 -17.87
CA VAL A 182 -19.68 12.54 -16.55
C VAL A 182 -20.36 13.87 -16.25
N LYS A 183 -19.74 14.97 -16.60
CA LYS A 183 -20.34 16.29 -16.41
C LYS A 183 -21.63 16.45 -17.21
N GLU A 184 -21.62 16.05 -18.47
CA GLU A 184 -22.80 16.12 -19.32
C GLU A 184 -23.93 15.24 -18.79
N SER A 185 -23.62 14.07 -18.27
CA SER A 185 -24.67 13.20 -17.75
C SER A 185 -25.27 13.68 -16.43
N GLN A 186 -24.60 14.57 -15.73
CA GLN A 186 -25.09 15.14 -14.48
C GLN A 186 -25.97 16.37 -14.70
N GLU A 187 -25.94 16.90 -15.87
CA GLU A 187 -26.80 18.02 -16.25
C GLU A 187 -28.17 17.52 -16.78
#